data_1e63c4d9f5b58be465b3be5b8daa96f4
#
_entry.id   1e63c4d9f5b58be465b3be5b8daa96f4
#
_cell.length_a   1.000
_cell.length_b   1.000
_cell.length_c   1.000
_cell.angle_alpha   90.00
_cell.angle_beta   90.00
_cell.angle_gamma   90.00
#
_symmetry.space_group_name_H-M   'P 1'
#
loop_
_entity.id
_entity.type
_entity.pdbx_description
1 polymer ?
#
loop_
_entity_poly.entity_id
_entity_poly.type
_entity_poly.pdbx_seq_one_letter_code
_entity_poly.pdbx_strand_id
1 'polypeptide(L)'
;MLVALFIVVLTACSDSTDELLPEPEPEPLPEIPEVTVSVSAPEHITVTHRHSSDVTLTFEVTGDESLQWTCTSSNPDIATATPKDDSAVTITGIAPGETTVTIEATAGDATSSAEIAVTVDQGTVRILAIGNSFSQDAVEQYFYELAHAAGIEIVVGNMYIGGCDLDRHYKNIQSDAAVYEYRKVTDGKKSNRTEVRLSEALADESWDYISLQQASGKSGKYDTYTALPQIISHITTTLPDATLIWHQTWAYSSSSNHADFPAYDKNQMTMYNAIVAAARRAMTENAELKLIVPSGTAIQNARTTYVGDVFNRDGYHLEVNYGRYTAACTWFEAIFGIDVTSNTYAPSTVTDEMAAIARLSAHRAVASPDDVTEISEYANPDIKEGYQTEPVYIDFGPNSVSATPWNNYTTFKPIDNRVWLKDIKGNFVNTGLNILGGFTDSYLGVSGESNHTAITAAGIEFPVTAWKDGLIVVGTKGDGDTAPGRLVITSLNPAGKYDLTLLAVRYNGSRDARISAYKVIGRAESEVKQIKPGLKIASSGSGVYPSFDRVPFEEYAVTYTSVEPDADGTITVEVTGIDTGVAAEGHLNALVIVPSR
;
A
#
# COMPACT_ATOMS: atom_id res chain seq x y z
N MET A 1 -35.72 -10.54 -71.36
CA MET A 1 -36.12 -11.15 -72.65
C MET A 1 -37.18 -12.18 -72.29
N LEU A 2 -38.49 -11.84 -72.29
CA LEU A 2 -39.40 -12.01 -73.44
C LEU A 2 -39.43 -13.50 -73.82
N VAL A 3 -40.53 -14.23 -73.88
CA VAL A 3 -41.84 -14.02 -74.47
C VAL A 3 -42.69 -15.22 -74.03
N ALA A 4 -43.87 -15.13 -73.37
CA ALA A 4 -45.19 -14.96 -74.04
C ALA A 4 -45.45 -16.06 -75.07
N LEU A 5 -46.54 -16.72 -75.12
CA LEU A 5 -47.89 -16.35 -75.37
C LEU A 5 -48.67 -17.51 -76.03
N PHE A 6 -49.97 -17.51 -75.89
CA PHE A 6 -51.15 -17.82 -76.72
C PHE A 6 -51.72 -19.26 -76.63
N ILE A 7 -52.93 -19.38 -76.13
CA ILE A 7 -54.31 -19.13 -76.61
C ILE A 7 -54.73 -20.07 -77.75
N VAL A 8 -55.88 -20.69 -77.54
CA VAL A 8 -57.15 -20.66 -78.40
C VAL A 8 -57.93 -21.95 -78.17
N VAL A 9 -59.05 -21.98 -77.48
CA VAL A 9 -60.46 -21.84 -77.83
C VAL A 9 -60.94 -22.68 -79.07
N LEU A 10 -61.95 -23.48 -78.88
CA LEU A 10 -63.25 -23.51 -79.53
C LEU A 10 -64.09 -24.74 -79.18
N THR A 11 -65.13 -24.46 -78.40
CA THR A 11 -66.56 -24.81 -78.64
C THR A 11 -66.97 -25.97 -79.54
N ALA A 12 -67.86 -26.80 -79.01
CA ALA A 12 -69.17 -27.09 -79.57
C ALA A 12 -70.05 -27.89 -78.61
N CYS A 13 -71.30 -27.48 -78.55
CA CYS A 13 -72.44 -28.05 -77.84
C CYS A 13 -72.83 -29.44 -78.30
N SER A 14 -73.32 -30.24 -77.39
CA SER A 14 -74.60 -31.01 -77.58
C SER A 14 -75.14 -31.49 -76.22
N ASP A 15 -76.43 -31.23 -76.03
CA ASP A 15 -77.27 -31.66 -74.93
C ASP A 15 -77.29 -33.17 -74.76
N SER A 16 -77.16 -33.60 -73.50
CA SER A 16 -77.90 -34.74 -72.97
C SER A 16 -77.93 -34.59 -71.42
N THR A 17 -79.15 -34.45 -70.95
CA THR A 17 -79.54 -34.48 -69.56
C THR A 17 -79.31 -35.86 -68.98
N ASP A 18 -78.35 -35.98 -68.06
CA ASP A 18 -78.27 -37.10 -67.08
C ASP A 18 -78.15 -36.49 -65.72
N GLU A 19 -79.14 -36.74 -64.87
CA GLU A 19 -79.14 -36.36 -63.44
C GLU A 19 -78.01 -37.16 -62.75
N LEU A 20 -76.90 -36.52 -62.51
CA LEU A 20 -75.85 -37.03 -61.57
C LEU A 20 -76.20 -36.58 -60.17
N LEU A 21 -76.32 -37.57 -59.26
CA LEU A 21 -76.41 -37.40 -57.84
C LEU A 21 -75.17 -36.59 -57.34
N PRO A 22 -75.30 -35.69 -56.37
CA PRO A 22 -74.16 -34.94 -55.85
C PRO A 22 -73.17 -35.93 -55.19
N GLU A 23 -71.90 -35.84 -55.57
CA GLU A 23 -70.79 -36.48 -54.84
C GLU A 23 -70.79 -35.98 -53.40
N PRO A 24 -70.55 -36.88 -52.43
CA PRO A 24 -70.41 -36.48 -51.06
C PRO A 24 -69.21 -35.53 -50.94
N GLU A 25 -69.41 -34.37 -50.31
CA GLU A 25 -68.30 -33.45 -49.93
C GLU A 25 -67.21 -34.28 -49.23
N PRO A 26 -65.92 -34.06 -49.59
CA PRO A 26 -64.81 -34.73 -48.86
C PRO A 26 -64.89 -34.34 -47.40
N GLU A 27 -64.84 -35.31 -46.50
CA GLU A 27 -64.71 -35.07 -45.05
C GLU A 27 -63.50 -34.16 -44.84
N PRO A 28 -63.63 -33.12 -44.01
CA PRO A 28 -62.50 -32.27 -43.67
C PRO A 28 -61.39 -33.15 -43.13
N LEU A 29 -60.21 -33.02 -43.72
CA LEU A 29 -59.00 -33.64 -43.20
C LEU A 29 -58.87 -33.30 -41.70
N PRO A 30 -58.55 -34.28 -40.83
CA PRO A 30 -58.36 -33.99 -39.43
C PRO A 30 -57.34 -32.86 -39.30
N GLU A 31 -57.71 -31.77 -38.63
CA GLU A 31 -56.78 -30.69 -38.27
C GLU A 31 -55.62 -31.31 -37.52
N ILE A 32 -54.41 -31.26 -38.07
CA ILE A 32 -53.18 -31.60 -37.36
C ILE A 32 -53.10 -30.57 -36.22
N PRO A 33 -53.10 -31.01 -34.93
CA PRO A 33 -53.03 -30.07 -33.84
C PRO A 33 -51.78 -29.21 -34.01
N GLU A 34 -51.95 -27.89 -33.98
CA GLU A 34 -50.86 -26.92 -34.09
C GLU A 34 -49.92 -27.10 -32.89
N VAL A 35 -48.64 -27.40 -33.19
CA VAL A 35 -47.61 -27.49 -32.14
C VAL A 35 -47.30 -26.09 -31.70
N THR A 36 -47.40 -25.83 -30.40
CA THR A 36 -46.98 -24.57 -29.79
C THR A 36 -45.98 -24.81 -28.66
N VAL A 37 -45.07 -23.86 -28.48
CA VAL A 37 -44.13 -23.82 -27.36
C VAL A 37 -44.17 -22.47 -26.73
N SER A 38 -44.15 -22.38 -25.41
CA SER A 38 -43.92 -21.14 -24.68
C SER A 38 -42.88 -21.35 -23.60
N VAL A 39 -42.10 -20.30 -23.32
CA VAL A 39 -41.15 -20.23 -22.21
C VAL A 39 -41.43 -19.02 -21.34
N SER A 40 -41.43 -19.19 -20.04
CA SER A 40 -41.55 -18.14 -19.04
C SER A 40 -40.37 -18.18 -18.10
N ALA A 41 -39.79 -17.02 -17.85
CA ALA A 41 -38.65 -16.79 -16.97
C ALA A 41 -38.91 -15.51 -16.12
N PRO A 42 -38.20 -15.33 -15.01
CA PRO A 42 -38.19 -14.04 -14.30
C PRO A 42 -37.72 -12.90 -15.21
N GLU A 43 -38.33 -11.72 -15.12
CA GLU A 43 -37.91 -10.56 -15.90
C GLU A 43 -36.51 -10.04 -15.51
N HIS A 44 -36.13 -10.17 -14.22
CA HIS A 44 -34.86 -9.70 -13.69
C HIS A 44 -34.37 -10.60 -12.55
N ILE A 45 -33.03 -10.76 -12.47
CA ILE A 45 -32.35 -11.34 -11.32
C ILE A 45 -31.10 -10.53 -10.98
N THR A 46 -30.70 -10.58 -9.71
CA THR A 46 -29.39 -10.12 -9.24
C THR A 46 -28.55 -11.30 -8.81
N VAL A 47 -27.32 -11.37 -9.33
CA VAL A 47 -26.32 -12.39 -8.97
C VAL A 47 -25.11 -11.69 -8.42
N THR A 48 -24.55 -12.19 -7.33
CA THR A 48 -23.29 -11.62 -6.79
C THR A 48 -22.12 -12.08 -7.66
N HIS A 49 -21.16 -11.20 -7.90
CA HIS A 49 -19.91 -11.52 -8.58
C HIS A 49 -19.27 -12.78 -7.99
N ARG A 50 -18.81 -13.69 -8.86
CA ARG A 50 -18.21 -15.02 -8.51
C ARG A 50 -19.17 -16.01 -7.86
N HIS A 51 -20.44 -15.69 -7.75
CA HIS A 51 -21.48 -16.61 -7.28
C HIS A 51 -22.42 -17.00 -8.42
N SER A 52 -23.10 -18.12 -8.23
CA SER A 52 -24.09 -18.62 -9.19
C SER A 52 -25.47 -18.64 -8.55
N SER A 53 -26.49 -18.37 -9.36
CA SER A 53 -27.88 -18.51 -9.00
C SER A 53 -28.61 -19.41 -10.00
N ASP A 54 -29.40 -20.34 -9.48
CA ASP A 54 -30.27 -21.18 -10.30
C ASP A 54 -31.61 -20.48 -10.53
N VAL A 55 -32.04 -20.40 -11.77
CA VAL A 55 -33.28 -19.78 -12.19
C VAL A 55 -34.18 -20.87 -12.78
N THR A 56 -35.39 -21.00 -12.21
CA THR A 56 -36.38 -21.92 -12.70
C THR A 56 -37.09 -21.32 -13.92
N LEU A 57 -37.24 -22.14 -14.96
CA LEU A 57 -37.94 -21.84 -16.19
C LEU A 57 -39.23 -22.64 -16.24
N THR A 58 -40.27 -22.10 -16.85
CA THR A 58 -41.52 -22.82 -17.12
C THR A 58 -41.71 -22.94 -18.63
N PHE A 59 -41.85 -24.16 -19.11
CA PHE A 59 -42.12 -24.46 -20.50
C PHE A 59 -43.51 -25.10 -20.63
N GLU A 60 -44.28 -24.64 -21.63
CA GLU A 60 -45.54 -25.29 -22.01
C GLU A 60 -45.43 -25.68 -23.49
N VAL A 61 -45.69 -26.96 -23.79
CA VAL A 61 -45.66 -27.51 -25.13
C VAL A 61 -47.01 -28.17 -25.40
N THR A 62 -47.63 -27.84 -26.51
CA THR A 62 -48.82 -28.57 -27.01
C THR A 62 -48.45 -29.39 -28.23
N GLY A 63 -48.99 -30.63 -28.34
CA GLY A 63 -48.61 -31.57 -29.37
C GLY A 63 -47.61 -32.61 -28.89
N ASP A 64 -47.19 -33.54 -29.76
CA ASP A 64 -46.35 -34.70 -29.43
C ASP A 64 -44.83 -34.42 -29.67
N GLU A 65 -44.46 -33.17 -29.94
CA GLU A 65 -43.06 -32.80 -30.22
C GLU A 65 -42.22 -32.65 -28.93
N SER A 66 -40.96 -33.04 -29.03
CA SER A 66 -40.02 -32.91 -27.90
C SER A 66 -39.51 -31.51 -27.73
N LEU A 67 -39.51 -30.99 -26.52
CA LEU A 67 -38.91 -29.72 -26.14
C LEU A 67 -37.38 -29.79 -26.26
N GLN A 68 -36.82 -28.79 -26.96
CA GLN A 68 -35.39 -28.46 -26.90
C GLN A 68 -35.26 -27.00 -26.46
N TRP A 69 -34.24 -26.67 -25.67
CA TRP A 69 -34.00 -25.30 -25.30
C TRP A 69 -32.52 -24.99 -25.13
N THR A 70 -32.16 -23.71 -25.27
CA THR A 70 -30.81 -23.20 -25.10
C THR A 70 -30.85 -21.92 -24.29
N CYS A 71 -29.70 -21.51 -23.73
CA CYS A 71 -29.53 -20.22 -23.06
C CYS A 71 -28.25 -19.54 -23.55
N THR A 72 -28.32 -18.22 -23.74
CA THR A 72 -27.20 -17.43 -24.23
C THR A 72 -27.14 -16.08 -23.49
N SER A 73 -25.95 -15.74 -22.96
CA SER A 73 -25.71 -14.40 -22.42
C SER A 73 -25.29 -13.43 -23.52
N SER A 74 -25.86 -12.24 -23.54
CA SER A 74 -25.45 -11.18 -24.47
C SER A 74 -24.03 -10.63 -24.19
N ASN A 75 -23.55 -10.76 -22.93
CA ASN A 75 -22.18 -10.45 -22.54
C ASN A 75 -21.65 -11.47 -21.53
N PRO A 76 -20.96 -12.53 -21.98
CA PRO A 76 -20.42 -13.57 -21.11
C PRO A 76 -19.30 -13.09 -20.19
N ASP A 77 -18.68 -11.91 -20.43
CA ASP A 77 -17.70 -11.30 -19.54
C ASP A 77 -18.35 -10.71 -18.28
N ILE A 78 -19.68 -10.44 -18.32
CA ILE A 78 -20.45 -9.99 -17.15
C ILE A 78 -21.12 -11.16 -16.46
N ALA A 79 -21.85 -12.02 -17.20
CA ALA A 79 -22.44 -13.23 -16.65
C ALA A 79 -22.50 -14.33 -17.70
N THR A 80 -22.31 -15.58 -17.25
CA THR A 80 -22.52 -16.77 -18.08
C THR A 80 -23.81 -17.46 -17.69
N ALA A 81 -24.43 -18.18 -18.65
CA ALA A 81 -25.61 -18.99 -18.43
C ALA A 81 -25.37 -20.41 -18.97
N THR A 82 -25.71 -21.42 -18.17
CA THR A 82 -25.61 -22.83 -18.55
C THR A 82 -26.86 -23.59 -18.13
N PRO A 83 -27.43 -24.51 -18.97
CA PRO A 83 -28.51 -25.36 -18.57
C PRO A 83 -28.09 -26.20 -17.35
N LYS A 84 -28.92 -26.21 -16.30
CA LYS A 84 -28.73 -27.05 -15.13
C LYS A 84 -29.42 -28.41 -15.25
N ASP A 85 -30.70 -28.33 -15.66
CA ASP A 85 -31.58 -29.49 -15.88
C ASP A 85 -32.65 -29.10 -16.91
N ASP A 86 -33.68 -29.91 -17.09
CA ASP A 86 -34.72 -29.71 -18.09
C ASP A 86 -35.59 -28.44 -17.88
N SER A 87 -35.49 -27.78 -16.71
CA SER A 87 -36.34 -26.66 -16.30
C SER A 87 -35.60 -25.57 -15.52
N ALA A 88 -34.27 -25.59 -15.51
CA ALA A 88 -33.47 -24.60 -14.79
C ALA A 88 -32.20 -24.20 -15.52
N VAL A 89 -31.86 -22.93 -15.44
CA VAL A 89 -30.59 -22.34 -15.92
C VAL A 89 -29.77 -21.87 -14.72
N THR A 90 -28.48 -22.20 -14.70
CA THR A 90 -27.53 -21.62 -13.73
C THR A 90 -26.90 -20.37 -14.37
N ILE A 91 -27.06 -19.22 -13.72
CA ILE A 91 -26.46 -17.95 -14.12
C ILE A 91 -25.33 -17.64 -13.15
N THR A 92 -24.11 -17.43 -13.68
CA THR A 92 -22.91 -17.14 -12.89
C THR A 92 -22.42 -15.73 -13.17
N GLY A 93 -22.28 -14.91 -12.12
CA GLY A 93 -21.70 -13.57 -12.20
C GLY A 93 -20.19 -13.61 -12.40
N ILE A 94 -19.70 -13.05 -13.49
CA ILE A 94 -18.27 -13.01 -13.87
C ILE A 94 -17.62 -11.66 -13.52
N ALA A 95 -18.31 -10.56 -13.80
CA ALA A 95 -17.89 -9.21 -13.44
C ALA A 95 -19.10 -8.34 -13.12
N PRO A 96 -18.98 -7.33 -12.25
CA PRO A 96 -20.06 -6.39 -11.96
C PRO A 96 -20.54 -5.67 -13.22
N GLY A 97 -21.84 -5.56 -13.36
CA GLY A 97 -22.48 -4.92 -14.54
C GLY A 97 -23.84 -5.49 -14.85
N GLU A 98 -24.37 -5.14 -16.00
CA GLU A 98 -25.68 -5.58 -16.49
C GLU A 98 -25.53 -6.32 -17.81
N THR A 99 -26.30 -7.39 -17.99
CA THR A 99 -26.38 -8.16 -19.22
C THR A 99 -27.78 -8.78 -19.36
N THR A 100 -28.06 -9.40 -20.49
CA THR A 100 -29.30 -10.15 -20.72
C THR A 100 -28.99 -11.59 -21.03
N VAL A 101 -29.71 -12.52 -20.42
CA VAL A 101 -29.72 -13.94 -20.78
C VAL A 101 -30.97 -14.22 -21.56
N THR A 102 -30.83 -14.73 -22.78
CA THR A 102 -31.92 -15.14 -23.63
C THR A 102 -32.09 -16.66 -23.53
N ILE A 103 -33.30 -17.11 -23.27
CA ILE A 103 -33.73 -18.51 -23.30
C ILE A 103 -34.49 -18.73 -24.59
N GLU A 104 -34.07 -19.66 -25.42
CA GLU A 104 -34.78 -20.04 -26.65
C GLU A 104 -35.30 -21.47 -26.50
N ALA A 105 -36.59 -21.66 -26.73
CA ALA A 105 -37.27 -22.98 -26.69
C ALA A 105 -37.84 -23.32 -28.05
N THR A 106 -37.74 -24.59 -28.45
CA THR A 106 -38.25 -25.12 -29.74
C THR A 106 -38.97 -26.43 -29.53
N ALA A 107 -40.07 -26.64 -30.24
CA ALA A 107 -40.78 -27.93 -30.36
C ALA A 107 -41.30 -28.10 -31.78
N GLY A 108 -40.74 -29.01 -32.57
CA GLY A 108 -40.95 -29.09 -34.01
C GLY A 108 -40.55 -27.74 -34.69
N ASP A 109 -41.49 -27.15 -35.41
CA ASP A 109 -41.29 -25.85 -36.07
C ASP A 109 -41.67 -24.65 -35.19
N ALA A 110 -42.24 -24.87 -34.01
CA ALA A 110 -42.64 -23.82 -33.08
C ALA A 110 -41.44 -23.32 -32.28
N THR A 111 -41.33 -21.99 -32.08
CA THR A 111 -40.28 -21.35 -31.32
C THR A 111 -40.84 -20.35 -30.33
N SER A 112 -40.20 -20.20 -29.19
CA SER A 112 -40.50 -19.18 -28.18
C SER A 112 -39.24 -18.71 -27.53
N SER A 113 -39.19 -17.46 -27.06
CA SER A 113 -38.04 -16.91 -26.33
C SER A 113 -38.47 -16.12 -25.09
N ALA A 114 -37.63 -16.10 -24.08
CA ALA A 114 -37.75 -15.26 -22.91
C ALA A 114 -36.40 -14.61 -22.57
N GLU A 115 -36.42 -13.39 -22.10
CA GLU A 115 -35.22 -12.66 -21.69
C GLU A 115 -35.21 -12.45 -20.18
N ILE A 116 -34.06 -12.62 -19.58
CA ILE A 116 -33.77 -12.36 -18.17
C ILE A 116 -32.76 -11.23 -18.11
N ALA A 117 -33.15 -10.05 -17.59
CA ALA A 117 -32.21 -9.00 -17.25
C ALA A 117 -31.38 -9.47 -16.04
N VAL A 118 -30.06 -9.44 -16.17
CA VAL A 118 -29.14 -9.89 -15.14
C VAL A 118 -28.29 -8.72 -14.66
N THR A 119 -28.40 -8.39 -13.39
CA THR A 119 -27.46 -7.47 -12.72
C THR A 119 -26.47 -8.31 -11.92
N VAL A 120 -25.18 -8.13 -12.20
CA VAL A 120 -24.11 -8.71 -11.37
C VAL A 120 -23.66 -7.65 -10.38
N ASP A 121 -23.96 -7.87 -9.11
CA ASP A 121 -23.53 -7.01 -8.01
C ASP A 121 -22.16 -7.45 -7.49
N GLN A 122 -21.29 -6.48 -7.17
CA GLN A 122 -19.96 -6.77 -6.59
C GLN A 122 -20.08 -7.58 -5.29
N GLY A 123 -21.08 -7.31 -4.47
CA GLY A 123 -21.20 -7.89 -3.14
C GLY A 123 -20.07 -7.49 -2.20
N THR A 124 -20.01 -8.11 -1.02
CA THR A 124 -18.88 -7.94 -0.09
C THR A 124 -17.75 -8.86 -0.47
N VAL A 125 -16.56 -8.31 -0.74
CA VAL A 125 -15.35 -9.10 -1.04
C VAL A 125 -14.61 -9.43 0.25
N ARG A 126 -14.28 -10.70 0.46
CA ARG A 126 -13.68 -11.23 1.68
C ARG A 126 -12.26 -11.69 1.44
N ILE A 127 -11.31 -11.08 2.13
CA ILE A 127 -9.87 -11.32 1.94
C ILE A 127 -9.26 -11.78 3.26
N LEU A 128 -8.59 -12.93 3.29
CA LEU A 128 -7.84 -13.43 4.44
C LEU A 128 -6.35 -13.41 4.16
N ALA A 129 -5.59 -12.66 4.95
CA ALA A 129 -4.14 -12.74 4.94
C ALA A 129 -3.65 -13.75 5.99
N ILE A 130 -2.75 -14.65 5.61
CA ILE A 130 -2.03 -15.55 6.51
C ILE A 130 -0.57 -15.11 6.52
N GLY A 131 -0.15 -14.44 7.61
CA GLY A 131 1.15 -13.79 7.61
C GLY A 131 1.67 -13.35 8.99
N ASN A 132 2.30 -12.21 8.98
CA ASN A 132 3.02 -11.65 10.12
C ASN A 132 2.92 -10.12 10.14
N SER A 133 3.89 -9.40 10.71
CA SER A 133 3.90 -7.93 10.74
C SER A 133 3.90 -7.28 9.35
N PHE A 134 4.32 -7.98 8.31
CA PHE A 134 4.28 -7.48 6.94
C PHE A 134 2.86 -7.53 6.35
N SER A 135 2.07 -8.58 6.61
CA SER A 135 0.64 -8.56 6.28
C SER A 135 -0.10 -7.49 7.09
N GLN A 136 0.24 -7.32 8.37
CA GLN A 136 -0.33 -6.25 9.19
C GLN A 136 -0.14 -4.88 8.54
N ASP A 137 1.10 -4.56 8.12
CA ASP A 137 1.43 -3.26 7.51
C ASP A 137 0.74 -3.07 6.15
N ALA A 138 0.41 -4.16 5.45
CA ALA A 138 -0.15 -4.10 4.10
C ALA A 138 -1.68 -4.03 4.07
N VAL A 139 -2.40 -4.76 4.95
CA VAL A 139 -3.86 -4.94 4.76
C VAL A 139 -4.72 -4.41 5.91
N GLU A 140 -4.16 -4.16 7.10
CA GLU A 140 -4.97 -3.79 8.26
C GLU A 140 -5.31 -2.30 8.35
N GLN A 141 -4.73 -1.47 7.47
CA GLN A 141 -4.90 -0.02 7.47
C GLN A 141 -4.98 0.48 6.03
N TYR A 142 -5.88 1.40 5.74
CA TYR A 142 -6.12 2.08 4.45
C TYR A 142 -6.70 1.21 3.33
N PHE A 143 -6.59 -0.11 3.37
CA PHE A 143 -7.13 -0.98 2.32
C PHE A 143 -8.66 -0.97 2.30
N TYR A 144 -9.29 -1.00 3.47
CA TYR A 144 -10.75 -0.87 3.59
C TYR A 144 -11.22 0.47 3.02
N GLU A 145 -10.58 1.55 3.42
CA GLU A 145 -10.97 2.91 3.02
C GLU A 145 -10.81 3.15 1.51
N LEU A 146 -9.75 2.57 0.89
CA LEU A 146 -9.58 2.60 -0.57
C LEU A 146 -10.70 1.85 -1.30
N ALA A 147 -11.07 0.66 -0.84
CA ALA A 147 -12.16 -0.12 -1.41
C ALA A 147 -13.50 0.61 -1.23
N HIS A 148 -13.77 1.10 -0.03
CA HIS A 148 -15.01 1.84 0.28
C HIS A 148 -15.16 3.12 -0.55
N ALA A 149 -14.06 3.86 -0.78
CA ALA A 149 -14.05 5.04 -1.65
C ALA A 149 -14.36 4.70 -3.12
N ALA A 150 -14.11 3.47 -3.53
CA ALA A 150 -14.48 2.94 -4.86
C ALA A 150 -15.89 2.30 -4.88
N GLY A 151 -16.64 2.37 -3.78
CA GLY A 151 -17.97 1.76 -3.67
C GLY A 151 -17.95 0.24 -3.47
N ILE A 152 -16.81 -0.32 -3.03
CA ILE A 152 -16.63 -1.76 -2.80
C ILE A 152 -16.61 -2.04 -1.30
N GLU A 153 -17.53 -2.87 -0.84
CA GLU A 153 -17.53 -3.35 0.53
C GLU A 153 -16.60 -4.55 0.69
N ILE A 154 -15.73 -4.49 1.70
CA ILE A 154 -14.76 -5.57 1.96
C ILE A 154 -14.74 -6.00 3.42
N VAL A 155 -14.39 -7.26 3.64
CA VAL A 155 -13.98 -7.81 4.93
C VAL A 155 -12.53 -8.27 4.81
N VAL A 156 -11.67 -7.80 5.69
CA VAL A 156 -10.25 -8.17 5.71
C VAL A 156 -9.95 -8.93 7.00
N GLY A 157 -9.56 -10.19 6.88
CA GLY A 157 -9.00 -10.99 7.97
C GLY A 157 -7.47 -11.03 7.89
N ASN A 158 -6.79 -11.05 9.04
CA ASN A 158 -5.34 -11.29 9.11
C ASN A 158 -5.02 -12.28 10.22
N MET A 159 -4.53 -13.47 9.86
CA MET A 159 -4.02 -14.48 10.77
C MET A 159 -2.56 -14.17 11.10
N TYR A 160 -2.39 -13.39 12.16
CA TYR A 160 -1.13 -12.77 12.55
C TYR A 160 -0.37 -13.59 13.60
N ILE A 161 0.93 -13.79 13.34
CA ILE A 161 1.94 -14.12 14.34
C ILE A 161 3.21 -13.35 13.99
N GLY A 162 3.77 -12.59 14.92
CA GLY A 162 5.01 -11.82 14.68
C GLY A 162 6.15 -12.68 14.16
N GLY A 163 6.75 -12.29 13.03
CA GLY A 163 7.88 -12.99 12.39
C GLY A 163 7.59 -14.41 11.92
N CYS A 164 6.33 -14.81 11.80
CA CYS A 164 5.95 -16.17 11.37
C CYS A 164 6.38 -16.44 9.93
N ASP A 165 7.08 -17.53 9.73
CA ASP A 165 7.44 -18.06 8.41
C ASP A 165 6.51 -19.19 7.97
N LEU A 166 6.64 -19.64 6.72
CA LEU A 166 5.84 -20.70 6.14
C LEU A 166 5.96 -22.01 6.93
N ASP A 167 7.14 -22.37 7.39
CA ASP A 167 7.33 -23.61 8.17
C ASP A 167 6.55 -23.58 9.48
N ARG A 168 6.51 -22.43 10.16
CA ARG A 168 5.74 -22.26 11.39
C ARG A 168 4.24 -22.27 11.12
N HIS A 169 3.77 -21.62 10.04
CA HIS A 169 2.37 -21.72 9.62
C HIS A 169 1.98 -23.16 9.37
N TYR A 170 2.79 -23.93 8.65
CA TYR A 170 2.49 -25.34 8.37
C TYR A 170 2.45 -26.21 9.62
N LYS A 171 3.40 -26.02 10.56
CA LYS A 171 3.36 -26.72 11.86
C LYS A 171 2.09 -26.41 12.66
N ASN A 172 1.64 -25.16 12.62
CA ASN A 172 0.40 -24.74 13.28
C ASN A 172 -0.83 -25.40 12.60
N ILE A 173 -0.83 -25.55 11.28
CA ILE A 173 -1.87 -26.29 10.53
C ILE A 173 -1.89 -27.75 10.98
N GLN A 174 -0.73 -28.43 11.00
CA GLN A 174 -0.64 -29.85 11.35
C GLN A 174 -1.14 -30.14 12.76
N SER A 175 -0.93 -29.22 13.71
CA SER A 175 -1.35 -29.38 15.10
C SER A 175 -2.67 -28.70 15.44
N ASP A 176 -3.28 -28.06 14.47
CA ASP A 176 -4.47 -27.18 14.64
C ASP A 176 -4.32 -26.25 15.86
N ALA A 177 -3.16 -25.57 15.94
CA ALA A 177 -2.76 -24.81 17.12
C ALA A 177 -3.52 -23.49 17.26
N ALA A 178 -4.07 -23.23 18.45
CA ALA A 178 -4.71 -21.94 18.79
C ALA A 178 -3.65 -20.91 19.22
N VAL A 179 -2.88 -20.37 18.25
CA VAL A 179 -1.71 -19.50 18.49
C VAL A 179 -1.71 -18.20 17.71
N TYR A 180 -2.74 -17.97 16.91
CA TYR A 180 -2.85 -16.77 16.10
C TYR A 180 -3.57 -15.64 16.85
N GLU A 181 -3.17 -14.41 16.55
CA GLU A 181 -4.08 -13.29 16.65
C GLU A 181 -4.88 -13.21 15.35
N TYR A 182 -6.18 -13.35 15.44
CA TYR A 182 -7.09 -13.13 14.30
C TYR A 182 -7.60 -11.70 14.36
N ARG A 183 -7.09 -10.87 13.48
CA ARG A 183 -7.40 -9.46 13.35
C ARG A 183 -8.32 -9.28 12.16
N LYS A 184 -9.48 -8.66 12.36
CA LYS A 184 -10.50 -8.52 11.33
C LYS A 184 -10.95 -7.08 11.22
N VAL A 185 -11.04 -6.58 9.99
CA VAL A 185 -11.62 -5.27 9.64
C VAL A 185 -12.96 -5.53 8.95
N THR A 186 -14.03 -5.02 9.54
CA THR A 186 -15.40 -5.08 9.02
C THR A 186 -16.05 -3.72 9.23
N ASP A 187 -16.69 -3.15 8.21
CA ASP A 187 -17.28 -1.81 8.24
C ASP A 187 -16.29 -0.73 8.74
N GLY A 188 -15.02 -0.85 8.32
CA GLY A 188 -13.94 0.04 8.74
C GLY A 188 -13.53 -0.09 10.21
N LYS A 189 -14.06 -1.07 10.94
CA LYS A 189 -13.77 -1.29 12.35
C LYS A 189 -12.89 -2.51 12.54
N LYS A 190 -11.78 -2.31 13.26
CA LYS A 190 -10.85 -3.39 13.59
C LYS A 190 -11.28 -4.11 14.87
N SER A 191 -11.32 -5.43 14.81
CA SER A 191 -11.46 -6.33 15.95
C SER A 191 -10.23 -7.25 16.04
N ASN A 192 -9.98 -7.77 17.26
CA ASN A 192 -8.86 -8.70 17.50
C ASN A 192 -9.30 -9.82 18.44
N ARG A 193 -8.99 -11.07 18.07
CA ARG A 193 -9.15 -12.27 18.89
C ARG A 193 -7.82 -12.97 18.99
N THR A 194 -7.40 -13.33 20.19
CA THR A 194 -6.18 -14.11 20.45
C THR A 194 -6.48 -15.60 20.60
N GLU A 195 -5.45 -16.42 20.51
CA GLU A 195 -5.57 -17.87 20.67
C GLU A 195 -6.55 -18.50 19.69
N VAL A 196 -6.52 -18.05 18.42
CA VAL A 196 -7.38 -18.56 17.34
C VAL A 196 -6.63 -19.58 16.50
N ARG A 197 -7.34 -20.61 16.03
CA ARG A 197 -6.84 -21.61 15.09
C ARG A 197 -7.00 -21.10 13.66
N LEU A 198 -6.14 -21.56 12.76
CA LEU A 198 -6.35 -21.23 11.34
C LEU A 198 -7.65 -21.84 10.81
N SER A 199 -8.00 -23.06 11.24
CA SER A 199 -9.26 -23.71 10.88
C SER A 199 -10.51 -22.90 11.25
N GLU A 200 -10.48 -22.21 12.41
CA GLU A 200 -11.58 -21.34 12.82
C GLU A 200 -11.70 -20.11 11.89
N ALA A 201 -10.59 -19.50 11.52
CA ALA A 201 -10.60 -18.34 10.64
C ALA A 201 -10.98 -18.70 9.19
N LEU A 202 -10.56 -19.87 8.69
CA LEU A 202 -10.99 -20.37 7.37
C LEU A 202 -12.50 -20.61 7.31
N ALA A 203 -13.13 -20.98 8.43
CA ALA A 203 -14.56 -21.22 8.52
C ALA A 203 -15.39 -19.96 8.87
N ASP A 204 -14.76 -18.83 9.20
CA ASP A 204 -15.44 -17.63 9.69
C ASP A 204 -16.18 -16.84 8.59
N GLU A 205 -15.68 -16.89 7.36
CA GLU A 205 -16.29 -16.24 6.19
C GLU A 205 -16.18 -17.15 4.95
N SER A 206 -16.97 -16.84 3.93
CA SER A 206 -16.77 -17.37 2.57
C SER A 206 -15.68 -16.56 1.88
N TRP A 207 -14.42 -16.87 2.16
CA TRP A 207 -13.28 -16.12 1.66
C TRP A 207 -13.15 -16.18 0.13
N ASP A 208 -13.15 -15.01 -0.53
CA ASP A 208 -12.91 -14.90 -1.97
C ASP A 208 -11.42 -14.98 -2.30
N TYR A 209 -10.58 -14.42 -1.40
CA TYR A 209 -9.13 -14.39 -1.56
C TYR A 209 -8.42 -14.81 -0.29
N ILE A 210 -7.36 -15.60 -0.44
CA ILE A 210 -6.47 -15.97 0.66
C ILE A 210 -5.03 -15.68 0.25
N SER A 211 -4.32 -14.85 1.00
CA SER A 211 -2.94 -14.51 0.70
C SER A 211 -1.95 -15.24 1.60
N LEU A 212 -0.84 -15.64 0.98
CA LEU A 212 0.33 -16.21 1.61
C LEU A 212 1.55 -15.33 1.36
N GLN A 213 2.49 -15.34 2.30
CA GLN A 213 3.77 -14.65 2.21
C GLN A 213 4.84 -15.39 3.02
N GLN A 214 6.11 -15.09 2.76
CA GLN A 214 7.21 -15.56 3.61
C GLN A 214 7.59 -14.49 4.65
N ALA A 215 8.24 -14.89 5.74
CA ALA A 215 8.84 -13.96 6.70
C ALA A 215 9.92 -13.10 6.03
N SER A 216 10.00 -11.82 6.40
CA SER A 216 10.79 -10.81 5.68
C SER A 216 12.25 -11.19 5.44
N GLY A 217 12.97 -11.68 6.45
CA GLY A 217 14.37 -12.11 6.31
C GLY A 217 14.58 -13.35 5.42
N LYS A 218 13.50 -14.10 5.17
CA LYS A 218 13.49 -15.29 4.31
C LYS A 218 12.83 -15.07 2.96
N SER A 219 12.19 -13.92 2.73
CA SER A 219 11.37 -13.67 1.55
C SER A 219 12.14 -13.76 0.23
N GLY A 220 13.43 -13.46 0.20
CA GLY A 220 14.31 -13.68 -0.97
C GLY A 220 15.02 -15.04 -1.00
N LYS A 221 14.71 -15.97 -0.09
CA LYS A 221 15.39 -17.27 0.03
C LYS A 221 14.44 -18.40 -0.30
N TYR A 222 14.25 -18.70 -1.58
CA TYR A 222 13.27 -19.68 -2.02
C TYR A 222 13.46 -21.08 -1.40
N ASP A 223 14.69 -21.46 -1.07
CA ASP A 223 14.95 -22.74 -0.39
C ASP A 223 14.24 -22.90 0.97
N THR A 224 13.74 -21.79 1.53
CA THR A 224 12.94 -21.75 2.77
C THR A 224 11.42 -21.87 2.52
N TYR A 225 10.99 -22.10 1.28
CA TYR A 225 9.56 -22.20 0.93
C TYR A 225 9.05 -23.66 0.91
N THR A 226 9.78 -24.56 1.55
CA THR A 226 9.49 -26.01 1.52
C THR A 226 8.09 -26.38 2.00
N ALA A 227 7.47 -25.60 2.89
CA ALA A 227 6.12 -25.80 3.39
C ALA A 227 5.02 -25.19 2.52
N LEU A 228 5.37 -24.37 1.51
CA LEU A 228 4.38 -23.67 0.70
C LEU A 228 3.39 -24.60 -0.03
N PRO A 229 3.83 -25.66 -0.73
CA PRO A 229 2.88 -26.55 -1.42
C PRO A 229 1.89 -27.23 -0.46
N GLN A 230 2.32 -27.58 0.75
CA GLN A 230 1.46 -28.21 1.75
C GLN A 230 0.43 -27.24 2.33
N ILE A 231 0.79 -25.98 2.53
CA ILE A 231 -0.14 -24.93 2.97
C ILE A 231 -1.17 -24.67 1.87
N ILE A 232 -0.73 -24.55 0.62
CA ILE A 232 -1.60 -24.40 -0.54
C ILE A 232 -2.60 -25.56 -0.62
N SER A 233 -2.12 -26.80 -0.56
CA SER A 233 -2.98 -28.00 -0.60
C SER A 233 -4.01 -28.02 0.52
N HIS A 234 -3.63 -27.61 1.74
CA HIS A 234 -4.56 -27.51 2.86
C HIS A 234 -5.68 -26.50 2.59
N ILE A 235 -5.32 -25.31 2.09
CA ILE A 235 -6.28 -24.24 1.85
C ILE A 235 -7.21 -24.59 0.69
N THR A 236 -6.69 -25.09 -0.43
CA THR A 236 -7.50 -25.44 -1.61
C THR A 236 -8.43 -26.64 -1.34
N THR A 237 -8.05 -27.54 -0.43
CA THR A 237 -8.94 -28.62 0.02
C THR A 237 -10.06 -28.09 0.91
N THR A 238 -9.79 -27.08 1.74
CA THR A 238 -10.76 -26.50 2.69
C THR A 238 -11.69 -25.50 2.02
N LEU A 239 -11.15 -24.69 1.13
CA LEU A 239 -11.84 -23.60 0.42
C LEU A 239 -11.47 -23.64 -1.07
N PRO A 240 -12.06 -24.56 -1.85
CA PRO A 240 -11.68 -24.77 -3.25
C PRO A 240 -11.98 -23.57 -4.16
N ASP A 241 -12.95 -22.74 -3.79
CA ASP A 241 -13.39 -21.59 -4.58
C ASP A 241 -12.56 -20.32 -4.30
N ALA A 242 -11.76 -20.31 -3.22
CA ALA A 242 -10.95 -19.15 -2.88
C ALA A 242 -9.75 -18.98 -3.83
N THR A 243 -9.55 -17.76 -4.30
CA THR A 243 -8.37 -17.40 -5.10
C THR A 243 -7.14 -17.22 -4.20
N LEU A 244 -6.08 -17.98 -4.45
CA LEU A 244 -4.83 -17.83 -3.70
C LEU A 244 -3.96 -16.71 -4.26
N ILE A 245 -3.45 -15.88 -3.35
CA ILE A 245 -2.60 -14.73 -3.63
C ILE A 245 -1.21 -14.98 -3.05
N TRP A 246 -0.17 -14.64 -3.80
CA TRP A 246 1.15 -14.46 -3.26
C TRP A 246 1.41 -12.98 -2.96
N HIS A 247 1.63 -12.62 -1.69
CA HIS A 247 2.05 -11.29 -1.29
C HIS A 247 3.57 -11.16 -1.38
N GLN A 248 4.06 -10.48 -2.41
CA GLN A 248 5.46 -10.11 -2.54
C GLN A 248 5.77 -8.95 -1.59
N THR A 249 6.49 -9.25 -0.53
CA THR A 249 6.89 -8.28 0.49
C THR A 249 8.06 -7.41 0.02
N TRP A 250 8.43 -6.40 0.78
CA TRP A 250 9.42 -5.39 0.42
C TRP A 250 10.81 -5.66 1.01
N ALA A 251 11.82 -5.12 0.35
CA ALA A 251 13.19 -5.12 0.86
C ALA A 251 13.34 -4.12 2.02
N TYR A 252 14.27 -4.39 2.90
CA TYR A 252 14.64 -3.51 3.99
C TYR A 252 15.19 -2.18 3.47
N SER A 253 15.18 -1.12 4.30
CA SER A 253 15.87 0.11 3.95
C SER A 253 17.38 -0.12 3.90
N SER A 254 18.08 0.72 3.14
CA SER A 254 19.55 0.66 3.01
C SER A 254 20.28 0.84 4.35
N SER A 255 19.65 1.53 5.31
CA SER A 255 20.16 1.76 6.66
C SER A 255 19.76 0.70 7.69
N SER A 256 19.06 -0.37 7.29
CA SER A 256 18.53 -1.38 8.20
C SER A 256 19.61 -2.09 9.03
N ASN A 257 19.33 -2.26 10.32
CA ASN A 257 20.15 -3.05 11.25
C ASN A 257 19.56 -4.45 11.52
N HIS A 258 18.55 -4.88 10.73
CA HIS A 258 17.92 -6.18 10.94
C HIS A 258 18.93 -7.32 10.83
N ALA A 259 18.82 -8.31 11.72
CA ALA A 259 19.78 -9.42 11.85
C ALA A 259 19.90 -10.28 10.55
N ASP A 260 18.84 -10.35 9.75
CA ASP A 260 18.84 -11.11 8.49
C ASP A 260 19.35 -10.32 7.28
N PHE A 261 19.57 -9.00 7.40
CA PHE A 261 20.00 -8.18 6.27
C PHE A 261 21.40 -8.52 5.75
N PRO A 262 22.37 -8.95 6.58
CA PRO A 262 23.68 -9.44 6.09
C PRO A 262 23.60 -10.60 5.09
N ALA A 263 22.52 -11.39 5.12
CA ALA A 263 22.30 -12.47 4.14
C ALA A 263 21.99 -11.97 2.72
N TYR A 264 21.81 -10.66 2.56
CA TYR A 264 21.63 -9.93 1.29
C TYR A 264 22.74 -8.88 1.12
N ASP A 265 23.95 -9.13 1.67
CA ASP A 265 25.09 -8.23 1.63
C ASP A 265 24.85 -6.83 2.22
N LYS A 266 23.82 -6.69 3.07
CA LYS A 266 23.29 -5.40 3.54
C LYS A 266 22.97 -4.44 2.38
N ASN A 267 22.57 -4.98 1.25
CA ASN A 267 22.24 -4.23 0.05
C ASN A 267 20.74 -4.38 -0.27
N GLN A 268 20.04 -3.24 -0.33
CA GLN A 268 18.62 -3.18 -0.55
C GLN A 268 18.21 -3.78 -1.90
N MET A 269 18.94 -3.45 -2.98
CA MET A 269 18.64 -3.97 -4.32
C MET A 269 18.93 -5.46 -4.44
N THR A 270 20.00 -5.96 -3.78
CA THR A 270 20.28 -7.40 -3.69
C THR A 270 19.10 -8.12 -3.03
N MET A 271 18.58 -7.58 -1.92
CA MET A 271 17.42 -8.14 -1.24
C MET A 271 16.15 -8.07 -2.10
N TYR A 272 15.88 -6.92 -2.72
CA TYR A 272 14.73 -6.74 -3.61
C TYR A 272 14.74 -7.75 -4.77
N ASN A 273 15.86 -7.85 -5.51
CA ASN A 273 15.98 -8.78 -6.62
C ASN A 273 15.81 -10.25 -6.19
N ALA A 274 16.30 -10.61 -5.00
CA ALA A 274 16.12 -11.95 -4.45
C ALA A 274 14.64 -12.21 -4.09
N ILE A 275 13.92 -11.22 -3.55
CA ILE A 275 12.48 -11.32 -3.24
C ILE A 275 11.67 -11.52 -4.53
N VAL A 276 11.92 -10.72 -5.56
CA VAL A 276 11.27 -10.84 -6.87
C VAL A 276 11.51 -12.24 -7.48
N ALA A 277 12.77 -12.68 -7.49
CA ALA A 277 13.11 -14.01 -8.01
C ALA A 277 12.41 -15.14 -7.25
N ALA A 278 12.34 -15.05 -5.91
CA ALA A 278 11.63 -16.05 -5.09
C ALA A 278 10.11 -16.01 -5.30
N ALA A 279 9.51 -14.82 -5.43
CA ALA A 279 8.09 -14.65 -5.70
C ALA A 279 7.71 -15.21 -7.09
N ARG A 280 8.49 -14.87 -8.12
CA ARG A 280 8.31 -15.41 -9.49
C ARG A 280 8.37 -16.94 -9.48
N ARG A 281 9.32 -17.51 -8.75
CA ARG A 281 9.46 -18.96 -8.63
C ARG A 281 8.29 -19.58 -7.87
N ALA A 282 7.81 -18.94 -6.79
CA ALA A 282 6.63 -19.39 -6.06
C ALA A 282 5.39 -19.47 -6.96
N MET A 283 5.15 -18.44 -7.78
CA MET A 283 4.05 -18.40 -8.74
C MET A 283 4.19 -19.46 -9.85
N THR A 284 5.42 -19.71 -10.32
CA THR A 284 5.66 -20.68 -11.41
C THR A 284 5.55 -22.13 -10.94
N GLU A 285 6.03 -22.43 -9.73
CA GLU A 285 6.07 -23.79 -9.21
C GLU A 285 4.77 -24.20 -8.49
N ASN A 286 3.85 -23.25 -8.20
CA ASN A 286 2.57 -23.50 -7.56
C ASN A 286 1.44 -22.85 -8.37
N ALA A 287 0.89 -23.62 -9.30
CA ALA A 287 -0.12 -23.15 -10.26
C ALA A 287 -1.46 -22.72 -9.61
N GLU A 288 -1.69 -23.08 -8.36
CA GLU A 288 -2.84 -22.67 -7.54
C GLU A 288 -2.75 -21.20 -7.10
N LEU A 289 -1.56 -20.64 -6.99
CA LEU A 289 -1.37 -19.18 -6.81
C LEU A 289 -1.77 -18.47 -8.11
N LYS A 290 -2.84 -17.67 -8.05
CA LYS A 290 -3.43 -17.05 -9.25
C LYS A 290 -3.10 -15.57 -9.36
N LEU A 291 -2.76 -14.92 -8.27
CA LEU A 291 -2.55 -13.49 -8.20
C LEU A 291 -1.29 -13.19 -7.38
N ILE A 292 -0.51 -12.22 -7.84
CA ILE A 292 0.57 -11.62 -7.07
C ILE A 292 0.18 -10.21 -6.64
N VAL A 293 0.47 -9.85 -5.39
CA VAL A 293 0.40 -8.46 -4.91
C VAL A 293 1.82 -7.94 -4.72
N PRO A 294 2.33 -7.10 -5.64
CA PRO A 294 3.73 -6.71 -5.70
C PRO A 294 4.05 -5.51 -4.80
N SER A 295 3.72 -5.57 -3.50
CA SER A 295 3.97 -4.47 -2.56
C SER A 295 5.46 -4.11 -2.49
N GLY A 296 6.35 -5.11 -2.62
CA GLY A 296 7.80 -4.87 -2.64
C GLY A 296 8.25 -4.02 -3.80
N THR A 297 7.70 -4.27 -5.00
CA THR A 297 7.98 -3.48 -6.21
C THR A 297 7.39 -2.08 -6.09
N ALA A 298 6.18 -1.93 -5.53
CA ALA A 298 5.57 -0.62 -5.31
C ALA A 298 6.42 0.25 -4.37
N ILE A 299 6.90 -0.31 -3.26
CA ILE A 299 7.81 0.39 -2.34
C ILE A 299 9.12 0.74 -3.03
N GLN A 300 9.67 -0.16 -3.88
CA GLN A 300 10.91 0.12 -4.59
C GLN A 300 10.73 1.20 -5.66
N ASN A 301 9.59 1.22 -6.37
CA ASN A 301 9.22 2.29 -7.29
C ASN A 301 9.15 3.64 -6.57
N ALA A 302 8.46 3.70 -5.41
CA ALA A 302 8.34 4.91 -4.61
C ALA A 302 9.70 5.46 -4.14
N ARG A 303 10.67 4.60 -3.86
CA ARG A 303 12.05 4.98 -3.51
C ARG A 303 12.82 5.65 -4.64
N THR A 304 12.36 5.54 -5.90
CA THR A 304 12.98 6.24 -7.05
C THR A 304 12.63 7.72 -7.11
N THR A 305 11.66 8.15 -6.31
CA THR A 305 11.25 9.57 -6.21
C THR A 305 12.21 10.38 -5.34
N TYR A 306 12.02 11.70 -5.34
CA TYR A 306 12.78 12.60 -4.45
C TYR A 306 12.62 12.27 -2.96
N VAL A 307 11.57 11.53 -2.59
CA VAL A 307 11.30 11.10 -1.22
C VAL A 307 12.37 10.12 -0.72
N GLY A 308 12.90 9.29 -1.62
CA GLY A 308 14.00 8.37 -1.34
C GLY A 308 13.61 7.21 -0.43
N ASP A 309 14.57 6.73 0.37
CA ASP A 309 14.45 5.48 1.15
C ASP A 309 13.90 5.72 2.57
N VAL A 310 12.69 6.32 2.67
CA VAL A 310 12.03 6.63 3.96
C VAL A 310 10.76 5.83 4.21
N PHE A 311 10.48 4.83 3.38
CA PHE A 311 9.25 4.04 3.45
C PHE A 311 9.21 3.01 4.59
N ASN A 312 10.29 2.88 5.36
CA ASN A 312 10.37 2.00 6.53
C ASN A 312 10.58 2.81 7.81
N ARG A 313 9.83 2.51 8.91
CA ARG A 313 9.92 3.21 10.20
C ARG A 313 11.11 2.76 11.09
N ASP A 314 11.54 1.51 10.94
CA ASP A 314 12.59 0.88 11.77
C ASP A 314 13.61 0.11 10.93
N GLY A 315 13.67 0.44 9.64
CA GLY A 315 14.53 -0.21 8.67
C GLY A 315 13.93 -1.42 7.96
N TYR A 316 12.76 -1.94 8.39
CA TYR A 316 12.12 -3.09 7.76
C TYR A 316 10.58 -3.07 7.78
N HIS A 317 9.91 -2.61 8.82
CA HIS A 317 8.46 -2.39 8.79
C HIS A 317 8.11 -1.11 8.03
N LEU A 318 6.97 -1.06 7.37
CA LEU A 318 6.55 0.14 6.64
C LEU A 318 6.30 1.33 7.57
N GLU A 319 6.63 2.51 7.10
CA GLU A 319 6.20 3.76 7.71
C GLU A 319 4.65 3.78 7.78
N VAL A 320 4.13 4.26 8.92
CA VAL A 320 2.72 4.02 9.27
C VAL A 320 1.71 4.78 8.41
N ASN A 321 2.13 5.89 7.78
CA ASN A 321 1.27 6.72 6.93
C ASN A 321 1.43 6.33 5.45
N TYR A 322 2.41 6.91 4.77
CA TYR A 322 2.59 6.73 3.33
C TYR A 322 3.16 5.37 2.93
N GLY A 323 3.97 4.72 3.79
CA GLY A 323 4.50 3.38 3.52
C GLY A 323 3.38 2.34 3.47
N ARG A 324 2.52 2.29 4.50
CA ARG A 324 1.34 1.42 4.54
C ARG A 324 0.32 1.78 3.48
N TYR A 325 0.15 3.06 3.20
CA TYR A 325 -0.77 3.50 2.15
C TYR A 325 -0.32 3.03 0.77
N THR A 326 0.99 3.06 0.46
CA THR A 326 1.54 2.51 -0.79
C THR A 326 1.24 1.01 -0.93
N ALA A 327 1.44 0.23 0.14
CA ALA A 327 1.10 -1.18 0.13
C ALA A 327 -0.41 -1.41 -0.05
N ALA A 328 -1.26 -0.66 0.66
CA ALA A 328 -2.71 -0.75 0.54
C ALA A 328 -3.20 -0.40 -0.88
N CYS A 329 -2.63 0.64 -1.52
CA CYS A 329 -2.89 0.97 -2.93
C CYS A 329 -2.56 -0.20 -3.86
N THR A 330 -1.44 -0.89 -3.60
CA THR A 330 -1.03 -2.06 -4.39
C THR A 330 -2.02 -3.22 -4.22
N TRP A 331 -2.48 -3.48 -3.00
CA TRP A 331 -3.49 -4.50 -2.72
C TRP A 331 -4.81 -4.17 -3.40
N PHE A 332 -5.23 -2.90 -3.33
CA PHE A 332 -6.47 -2.45 -3.97
C PHE A 332 -6.46 -2.73 -5.48
N GLU A 333 -5.44 -2.25 -6.18
CA GLU A 333 -5.39 -2.40 -7.64
C GLU A 333 -5.16 -3.85 -8.07
N ALA A 334 -4.30 -4.60 -7.37
CA ALA A 334 -4.05 -6.00 -7.70
C ALA A 334 -5.28 -6.89 -7.55
N ILE A 335 -6.14 -6.65 -6.55
CA ILE A 335 -7.34 -7.46 -6.31
C ILE A 335 -8.50 -7.04 -7.19
N PHE A 336 -8.75 -5.73 -7.33
CA PHE A 336 -9.94 -5.22 -8.01
C PHE A 336 -9.71 -4.89 -9.48
N GLY A 337 -8.46 -4.79 -9.94
CA GLY A 337 -8.14 -4.39 -11.31
C GLY A 337 -8.54 -2.94 -11.63
N ILE A 338 -8.82 -2.14 -10.61
CA ILE A 338 -9.20 -0.73 -10.75
C ILE A 338 -7.97 0.13 -10.55
N ASP A 339 -7.69 1.00 -11.52
CA ASP A 339 -6.58 1.95 -11.46
C ASP A 339 -6.66 2.81 -10.19
N VAL A 340 -5.73 2.56 -9.25
CA VAL A 340 -5.69 3.24 -7.96
C VAL A 340 -5.33 4.72 -8.08
N THR A 341 -4.75 5.16 -9.19
CA THR A 341 -4.43 6.58 -9.41
C THR A 341 -5.69 7.46 -9.44
N SER A 342 -6.83 6.87 -9.80
CA SER A 342 -8.14 7.52 -9.81
C SER A 342 -8.87 7.47 -8.46
N ASN A 343 -8.38 6.73 -7.48
CA ASN A 343 -9.02 6.59 -6.19
C ASN A 343 -8.97 7.91 -5.39
N THR A 344 -10.11 8.30 -4.82
CA THR A 344 -10.27 9.60 -4.15
C THR A 344 -9.82 9.59 -2.69
N TYR A 345 -9.63 8.41 -2.09
CA TYR A 345 -9.20 8.32 -0.69
C TYR A 345 -7.69 8.59 -0.56
N ALA A 346 -7.34 9.40 0.43
CA ALA A 346 -6.00 9.51 0.97
C ALA A 346 -6.09 9.73 2.50
N PRO A 347 -5.17 9.14 3.28
CA PRO A 347 -5.12 9.42 4.71
C PRO A 347 -4.87 10.90 4.99
N SER A 348 -5.54 11.48 5.97
CA SER A 348 -5.36 12.91 6.33
C SER A 348 -3.95 13.25 6.83
N THR A 349 -3.15 12.24 7.17
CA THR A 349 -1.75 12.37 7.59
C THR A 349 -0.77 12.30 6.42
N VAL A 350 -1.25 12.06 5.19
CA VAL A 350 -0.45 11.96 3.97
C VAL A 350 -0.77 13.16 3.09
N THR A 351 0.25 13.87 2.60
CA THR A 351 0.05 14.99 1.68
C THR A 351 -0.46 14.50 0.33
N ASP A 352 -1.13 15.37 -0.43
CA ASP A 352 -1.65 15.02 -1.77
C ASP A 352 -0.55 14.49 -2.69
N GLU A 353 0.64 15.09 -2.62
CA GLU A 353 1.81 14.67 -3.41
C GLU A 353 2.30 13.28 -2.99
N MET A 354 2.42 13.01 -1.68
CA MET A 354 2.81 11.68 -1.20
C MET A 354 1.75 10.62 -1.54
N ALA A 355 0.47 11.00 -1.50
CA ALA A 355 -0.62 10.13 -1.92
C ALA A 355 -0.56 9.83 -3.42
N ALA A 356 -0.23 10.81 -4.25
CA ALA A 356 -0.04 10.64 -5.69
C ALA A 356 1.17 9.73 -5.99
N ILE A 357 2.30 9.92 -5.30
CA ILE A 357 3.49 9.05 -5.40
C ILE A 357 3.11 7.61 -5.03
N ALA A 358 2.41 7.41 -3.92
CA ALA A 358 2.01 6.08 -3.45
C ALA A 358 1.11 5.35 -4.47
N ARG A 359 0.07 6.04 -4.96
CA ARG A 359 -0.85 5.49 -5.97
C ARG A 359 -0.14 5.17 -7.29
N LEU A 360 0.67 6.09 -7.81
CA LEU A 360 1.39 5.87 -9.07
C LEU A 360 2.43 4.75 -8.95
N SER A 361 3.11 4.66 -7.81
CA SER A 361 4.08 3.58 -7.54
C SER A 361 3.41 2.21 -7.47
N ALA A 362 2.23 2.14 -6.85
CA ALA A 362 1.41 0.94 -6.80
C ALA A 362 0.89 0.53 -8.19
N HIS A 363 0.32 1.49 -8.95
CA HIS A 363 -0.17 1.27 -10.30
C HIS A 363 0.91 0.68 -11.21
N ARG A 364 2.09 1.28 -11.23
CA ARG A 364 3.21 0.77 -12.04
C ARG A 364 3.74 -0.58 -11.56
N ALA A 365 3.69 -0.85 -10.26
CA ALA A 365 4.10 -2.15 -9.74
C ALA A 365 3.12 -3.26 -10.13
N VAL A 366 1.81 -3.00 -10.14
CA VAL A 366 0.80 -3.96 -10.61
C VAL A 366 0.98 -4.24 -12.09
N ALA A 367 1.27 -3.21 -12.90
CA ALA A 367 1.54 -3.36 -14.33
C ALA A 367 2.88 -4.08 -14.63
N SER A 368 3.89 -3.93 -13.76
CA SER A 368 5.23 -4.52 -13.91
C SER A 368 5.73 -5.05 -12.57
N PRO A 369 5.22 -6.21 -12.11
CA PRO A 369 5.46 -6.70 -10.75
C PRO A 369 6.91 -7.12 -10.47
N ASP A 370 7.67 -7.42 -11.49
CA ASP A 370 9.02 -7.99 -11.41
C ASP A 370 10.14 -6.95 -11.56
N ASP A 371 9.81 -5.74 -12.01
CA ASP A 371 10.80 -4.73 -12.37
C ASP A 371 10.52 -3.39 -11.69
N VAL A 372 11.59 -2.73 -11.23
CA VAL A 372 11.48 -1.36 -10.73
C VAL A 372 11.15 -0.42 -11.88
N THR A 373 10.07 0.32 -11.74
CA THR A 373 9.71 1.41 -12.65
C THR A 373 10.03 2.75 -11.99
N GLU A 374 10.89 3.54 -12.60
CA GLU A 374 11.18 4.89 -12.11
C GLU A 374 9.93 5.77 -12.18
N ILE A 375 9.68 6.51 -11.10
CA ILE A 375 8.62 7.51 -11.02
C ILE A 375 9.20 8.87 -11.38
N SER A 376 9.55 9.04 -12.63
CA SER A 376 10.24 10.23 -13.15
C SER A 376 9.46 11.53 -12.95
N GLU A 377 8.13 11.47 -12.86
CA GLU A 377 7.24 12.59 -12.56
C GLU A 377 7.53 13.22 -11.19
N TYR A 378 8.09 12.43 -10.28
CA TYR A 378 8.45 12.83 -8.93
C TYR A 378 9.94 12.60 -8.64
N ALA A 379 10.79 12.60 -9.65
CA ALA A 379 12.25 12.50 -9.45
C ALA A 379 12.80 13.71 -8.66
N ASN A 380 12.15 14.86 -8.82
CA ASN A 380 12.44 16.10 -8.07
C ASN A 380 11.13 16.68 -7.53
N PRO A 381 11.15 17.27 -6.32
CA PRO A 381 10.00 18.02 -5.82
C PRO A 381 9.78 19.29 -6.64
N ASP A 382 8.57 19.84 -6.58
CA ASP A 382 8.31 21.18 -7.08
C ASP A 382 9.02 22.22 -6.19
N ILE A 383 10.14 22.75 -6.67
CA ILE A 383 11.02 23.62 -5.92
C ILE A 383 10.63 25.06 -6.20
N LYS A 384 10.41 25.83 -5.14
CA LYS A 384 10.25 27.28 -5.25
C LYS A 384 11.48 27.90 -5.91
N GLU A 385 11.28 28.60 -7.02
CA GLU A 385 12.36 29.27 -7.73
C GLU A 385 13.08 30.31 -6.84
N GLY A 386 14.39 30.38 -7.02
CA GLY A 386 15.24 31.32 -6.33
C GLY A 386 15.86 30.78 -5.03
N TYR A 387 16.45 31.70 -4.30
CA TYR A 387 17.07 31.38 -3.01
C TYR A 387 16.03 31.40 -1.89
N GLN A 388 16.34 30.70 -0.80
CA GLN A 388 15.53 30.67 0.42
C GLN A 388 15.23 32.08 0.93
N THR A 389 13.95 32.36 1.17
CA THR A 389 13.48 33.66 1.71
C THR A 389 12.77 33.53 3.05
N GLU A 390 12.38 32.31 3.43
CA GLU A 390 11.69 31.98 4.67
C GLU A 390 12.57 31.04 5.51
N PRO A 391 12.38 30.99 6.83
CA PRO A 391 13.10 30.06 7.69
C PRO A 391 12.93 28.57 7.28
N VAL A 392 13.99 27.80 7.49
CA VAL A 392 14.00 26.34 7.37
C VAL A 392 14.35 25.74 8.72
N TYR A 393 13.52 24.82 9.21
CA TYR A 393 13.66 24.15 10.50
C TYR A 393 14.03 22.68 10.28
N ILE A 394 15.09 22.20 10.94
CA ILE A 394 15.64 20.86 10.76
C ILE A 394 15.72 20.18 12.12
N ASP A 395 15.12 19.02 12.21
CA ASP A 395 15.13 18.08 13.33
C ASP A 395 16.06 16.91 12.99
N PHE A 396 17.01 16.63 13.85
CA PHE A 396 17.98 15.56 13.66
C PHE A 396 17.69 14.37 14.59
N GLY A 397 17.62 13.19 14.00
CA GLY A 397 17.49 11.94 14.75
C GLY A 397 16.45 10.98 14.16
N PRO A 398 16.67 9.65 14.28
CA PRO A 398 15.83 8.64 13.67
C PRO A 398 14.63 8.20 14.51
N ASN A 399 14.60 8.58 15.81
CA ASN A 399 13.68 7.96 16.75
C ASN A 399 12.50 8.85 17.14
N SER A 400 12.58 10.14 16.81
CA SER A 400 11.54 11.12 17.09
C SER A 400 11.36 12.02 15.87
N VAL A 401 10.14 12.18 15.42
CA VAL A 401 9.82 12.92 14.19
C VAL A 401 8.95 14.10 14.54
N SER A 402 9.41 15.30 14.20
CA SER A 402 8.67 16.54 14.39
C SER A 402 7.65 16.76 13.28
N ALA A 403 6.47 17.29 13.69
CA ALA A 403 5.45 17.68 12.73
C ALA A 403 5.90 18.91 11.90
N THR A 404 5.24 19.12 10.76
CA THR A 404 5.38 20.35 9.96
C THR A 404 5.33 21.59 10.86
N PRO A 405 6.23 22.59 10.70
CA PRO A 405 7.11 22.81 9.54
C PRO A 405 8.53 22.24 9.65
N TRP A 406 8.79 21.32 10.53
CA TRP A 406 10.11 20.72 10.72
C TRP A 406 10.46 19.72 9.63
N ASN A 407 11.70 19.78 9.13
CA ASN A 407 12.28 18.80 8.23
C ASN A 407 13.04 17.77 9.06
N ASN A 408 12.66 16.50 8.97
CA ASN A 408 13.27 15.45 9.77
C ASN A 408 14.46 14.82 9.03
N TYR A 409 15.65 14.96 9.60
CA TYR A 409 16.88 14.38 9.08
C TYR A 409 17.28 13.16 9.91
N THR A 410 16.91 11.98 9.45
CA THR A 410 16.92 10.72 10.23
C THR A 410 18.20 9.89 10.11
N THR A 411 19.21 10.38 9.38
CA THR A 411 20.51 9.69 9.23
C THR A 411 21.65 10.48 9.85
N PHE A 412 22.70 9.79 10.27
CA PHE A 412 23.95 10.37 10.77
C PHE A 412 25.14 10.11 9.82
N LYS A 413 24.87 9.47 8.68
CA LYS A 413 25.87 9.13 7.68
C LYS A 413 25.79 10.06 6.48
N PRO A 414 26.90 10.26 5.74
CA PRO A 414 26.84 10.86 4.42
C PRO A 414 25.82 10.12 3.55
N ILE A 415 25.07 10.87 2.78
CA ILE A 415 24.13 10.33 1.79
C ILE A 415 24.52 10.87 0.42
N ASP A 416 24.42 10.00 -0.59
CA ASP A 416 24.76 10.37 -1.98
C ASP A 416 23.67 11.24 -2.60
N ASN A 417 22.44 11.16 -2.08
CA ASN A 417 21.30 11.92 -2.57
C ASN A 417 21.04 13.17 -1.73
N ARG A 418 20.68 14.27 -2.40
CA ARG A 418 20.28 15.50 -1.75
C ARG A 418 19.03 15.29 -0.89
N VAL A 419 19.04 15.78 0.36
CA VAL A 419 17.82 15.94 1.16
C VAL A 419 17.13 17.25 0.78
N TRP A 420 15.91 17.17 0.32
CA TRP A 420 15.08 18.30 -0.02
C TRP A 420 14.43 18.86 1.25
N LEU A 421 14.62 20.18 1.47
CA LEU A 421 14.10 20.87 2.64
C LEU A 421 12.88 21.71 2.27
N LYS A 422 11.97 21.87 3.24
CA LYS A 422 10.81 22.76 3.14
C LYS A 422 11.02 23.97 4.06
N ASP A 423 10.56 25.14 3.60
CA ASP A 423 10.45 26.32 4.44
C ASP A 423 9.28 26.19 5.44
N ILE A 424 9.15 27.14 6.36
CA ILE A 424 8.06 27.15 7.35
C ILE A 424 6.66 27.27 6.75
N LYS A 425 6.55 27.61 5.46
CA LYS A 425 5.29 27.66 4.71
C LYS A 425 4.99 26.35 3.98
N GLY A 426 5.89 25.37 4.06
CA GLY A 426 5.76 24.06 3.45
C GLY A 426 6.25 23.96 2.00
N ASN A 427 6.82 25.03 1.42
CA ASN A 427 7.36 25.01 0.06
C ASN A 427 8.73 24.35 0.05
N PHE A 428 9.00 23.48 -0.90
CA PHE A 428 10.35 23.00 -1.15
C PHE A 428 11.26 24.14 -1.58
N VAL A 429 12.44 24.19 -0.97
CA VAL A 429 13.44 25.24 -1.23
C VAL A 429 14.69 24.63 -1.87
N ASN A 430 15.40 25.49 -2.59
CA ASN A 430 16.65 25.07 -3.20
C ASN A 430 17.77 24.81 -2.17
N THR A 431 17.61 25.27 -0.94
CA THR A 431 18.53 24.98 0.17
C THR A 431 18.59 23.47 0.42
N GLY A 432 19.79 22.92 0.45
CA GLY A 432 20.04 21.52 0.76
C GLY A 432 20.88 21.35 2.02
N LEU A 433 20.87 20.15 2.58
CA LEU A 433 21.68 19.75 3.72
C LEU A 433 22.32 18.39 3.44
N ASN A 434 23.59 18.23 3.79
CA ASN A 434 24.23 16.93 3.76
C ASN A 434 25.20 16.76 4.94
N ILE A 435 25.30 15.56 5.48
CA ILE A 435 26.31 15.17 6.46
C ILE A 435 27.58 14.77 5.69
N LEU A 436 28.70 15.41 6.05
CA LEU A 436 30.01 15.08 5.44
C LEU A 436 30.72 13.95 6.21
N GLY A 437 30.29 13.63 7.44
CA GLY A 437 30.84 12.59 8.29
C GLY A 437 31.23 13.09 9.68
N GLY A 438 31.89 12.22 10.44
CA GLY A 438 32.36 12.50 11.80
C GLY A 438 31.31 12.25 12.89
N PHE A 439 30.03 12.15 12.57
CA PHE A 439 29.02 11.70 13.50
C PHE A 439 29.06 10.18 13.62
N THR A 440 29.00 9.66 14.86
CA THR A 440 29.23 8.26 15.15
C THR A 440 27.93 7.48 15.38
N ASP A 441 26.90 8.14 15.89
CA ASP A 441 25.59 7.56 16.11
C ASP A 441 24.54 8.67 16.27
N SER A 442 23.28 8.28 16.14
CA SER A 442 22.15 9.07 16.59
C SER A 442 21.68 8.54 17.93
N TYR A 443 21.26 9.37 18.85
CA TYR A 443 20.85 8.92 20.17
C TYR A 443 19.48 9.47 20.57
N LEU A 444 18.79 8.72 21.44
CA LEU A 444 17.63 9.22 22.16
C LEU A 444 18.12 10.17 23.26
N GLY A 445 17.92 11.47 23.08
CA GLY A 445 18.41 12.49 24.01
C GLY A 445 17.73 12.50 25.37
N VAL A 446 16.48 12.05 25.40
CA VAL A 446 15.65 12.07 26.61
C VAL A 446 14.96 10.71 26.77
N SER A 447 15.41 9.91 27.71
CA SER A 447 14.67 8.72 28.17
C SER A 447 13.72 9.13 29.30
N GLY A 448 12.41 9.09 29.04
CA GLY A 448 11.38 9.39 30.02
C GLY A 448 10.32 10.34 29.48
N GLU A 449 9.16 10.37 30.13
CA GLU A 449 8.11 11.33 29.80
C GLU A 449 8.52 12.71 30.25
N SER A 450 8.62 13.65 29.31
CA SER A 450 8.77 15.06 29.61
C SER A 450 7.38 15.68 29.77
N ASN A 451 7.18 16.47 30.83
CA ASN A 451 5.97 17.28 31.01
C ASN A 451 5.95 18.50 30.07
N HIS A 452 7.01 18.73 29.30
CA HIS A 452 7.11 19.82 28.35
C HIS A 452 6.82 19.31 26.93
N THR A 453 5.94 20.00 26.24
CA THR A 453 5.64 19.74 24.83
C THR A 453 6.57 20.49 23.88
N ALA A 454 7.16 21.58 24.34
CA ALA A 454 8.12 22.40 23.62
C ALA A 454 9.04 23.18 24.56
N ILE A 455 10.17 23.66 24.03
CA ILE A 455 11.06 24.62 24.69
C ILE A 455 11.26 25.83 23.78
N THR A 456 11.43 27.03 24.37
CA THR A 456 11.77 28.22 23.62
C THR A 456 13.22 28.59 23.88
N ALA A 457 14.03 28.67 22.84
CA ALA A 457 15.43 29.11 22.91
C ALA A 457 15.74 29.99 21.71
N ALA A 458 16.49 31.09 21.94
CA ALA A 458 16.80 32.10 20.93
C ALA A 458 15.56 32.62 20.18
N GLY A 459 14.40 32.70 20.84
CA GLY A 459 13.14 33.14 20.26
C GLY A 459 12.44 32.14 19.34
N ILE A 460 12.92 30.90 19.30
CA ILE A 460 12.37 29.79 18.47
C ILE A 460 11.75 28.76 19.41
N GLU A 461 10.55 28.29 19.06
CA GLU A 461 9.89 27.18 19.74
C GLU A 461 10.33 25.86 19.13
N PHE A 462 10.96 25.00 19.94
CA PHE A 462 11.40 23.66 19.55
C PHE A 462 10.46 22.63 20.21
N PRO A 463 9.70 21.85 19.44
CA PRO A 463 8.84 20.80 19.98
C PRO A 463 9.68 19.72 20.66
N VAL A 464 9.08 18.97 21.58
CA VAL A 464 9.77 17.88 22.29
C VAL A 464 10.41 16.88 21.34
N THR A 465 9.78 16.63 20.21
CA THR A 465 10.29 15.75 19.14
C THR A 465 11.61 16.24 18.57
N ALA A 466 11.81 17.55 18.38
CA ALA A 466 13.03 18.14 17.82
C ALA A 466 14.22 18.22 18.79
N TRP A 467 14.06 17.86 20.04
CA TRP A 467 15.16 17.83 21.01
C TRP A 467 15.29 16.49 21.77
N LYS A 468 14.43 15.51 21.42
CA LYS A 468 14.39 14.19 22.06
C LYS A 468 15.51 13.27 21.60
N ASP A 469 15.98 13.40 20.39
CA ASP A 469 17.14 12.71 19.82
C ASP A 469 18.00 13.67 18.98
N GLY A 470 19.07 13.20 18.37
CA GLY A 470 19.95 14.07 17.60
C GLY A 470 21.24 13.38 17.14
N LEU A 471 22.06 14.16 16.46
CA LEU A 471 23.41 13.75 16.03
C LEU A 471 24.41 13.83 17.19
N ILE A 472 25.37 12.92 17.21
CA ILE A 472 26.41 12.85 18.23
C ILE A 472 27.81 12.61 17.63
N VAL A 473 28.80 13.31 18.14
CA VAL A 473 30.22 12.97 17.99
C VAL A 473 30.73 12.43 19.33
N VAL A 474 31.45 11.33 19.30
CA VAL A 474 31.94 10.65 20.51
C VAL A 474 33.44 10.41 20.40
N GLY A 475 34.16 10.78 21.42
CA GLY A 475 35.60 10.49 21.62
C GLY A 475 35.86 9.77 22.92
N THR A 476 37.09 9.40 23.12
CA THR A 476 37.56 8.79 24.39
C THR A 476 37.91 9.90 25.39
N LYS A 477 37.30 9.84 26.55
CA LYS A 477 37.63 10.81 27.64
C LYS A 477 39.11 10.76 28.01
N GLY A 478 39.75 11.91 28.13
CA GLY A 478 41.16 12.06 28.46
C GLY A 478 42.10 12.02 27.26
N ASP A 479 41.57 11.76 26.03
CA ASP A 479 42.37 11.73 24.80
C ASP A 479 42.31 13.07 24.02
N GLY A 480 41.62 14.06 24.58
CA GLY A 480 41.38 15.36 23.95
C GLY A 480 40.01 15.50 23.30
N ASP A 481 39.78 16.64 22.67
CA ASP A 481 38.52 16.93 21.97
C ASP A 481 38.28 15.99 20.81
N THR A 482 37.01 15.71 20.51
CA THR A 482 36.65 14.84 19.37
C THR A 482 37.07 15.44 18.04
N ALA A 483 37.34 14.60 17.05
CA ALA A 483 37.26 15.05 15.66
C ALA A 483 35.85 15.63 15.39
N PRO A 484 35.72 16.71 14.59
CA PRO A 484 34.44 17.33 14.35
C PRO A 484 33.52 16.45 13.47
N GLY A 485 32.26 16.33 13.86
CA GLY A 485 31.17 15.98 12.96
C GLY A 485 30.87 17.18 12.07
N ARG A 486 30.68 16.93 10.77
CA ARG A 486 30.48 17.99 9.77
C ARG A 486 29.21 17.80 8.99
N LEU A 487 28.46 18.88 8.84
CA LEU A 487 27.36 18.99 7.89
C LEU A 487 27.54 20.25 7.02
N VAL A 488 27.01 20.21 5.81
CA VAL A 488 27.06 21.34 4.88
C VAL A 488 25.65 21.73 4.45
N ILE A 489 25.37 23.01 4.52
CA ILE A 489 24.17 23.66 3.97
C ILE A 489 24.57 24.16 2.59
N THR A 490 23.78 23.85 1.56
CA THR A 490 24.10 24.14 0.16
C THR A 490 23.03 24.99 -0.52
N SER A 491 23.37 25.56 -1.67
CA SER A 491 22.47 26.33 -2.52
C SER A 491 21.89 27.57 -1.83
N LEU A 492 22.62 28.12 -0.91
CA LEU A 492 22.33 29.43 -0.32
C LEU A 492 22.71 30.57 -1.29
N ASN A 493 22.11 31.74 -1.13
CA ASN A 493 22.52 32.93 -1.89
C ASN A 493 23.94 33.36 -1.48
N PRO A 494 24.96 33.31 -2.37
CA PRO A 494 26.32 33.73 -2.02
C PRO A 494 26.44 35.20 -1.65
N ALA A 495 25.46 36.04 -2.06
CA ALA A 495 25.38 37.46 -1.70
C ALA A 495 24.47 37.70 -0.48
N GLY A 496 23.84 36.66 0.05
CA GLY A 496 22.94 36.73 1.20
C GLY A 496 23.65 36.57 2.53
N LYS A 497 22.90 36.75 3.59
CA LYS A 497 23.32 36.47 4.97
C LYS A 497 22.28 35.61 5.66
N TYR A 498 22.73 34.76 6.57
CA TYR A 498 21.87 33.80 7.25
C TYR A 498 22.16 33.77 8.75
N ASP A 499 21.12 33.71 9.54
CA ASP A 499 21.23 33.43 10.96
C ASP A 499 21.02 31.90 11.17
N LEU A 500 21.97 31.28 11.86
CA LEU A 500 21.97 29.86 12.13
C LEU A 500 21.81 29.62 13.63
N THR A 501 20.71 29.03 14.04
CA THR A 501 20.48 28.61 15.45
C THR A 501 20.64 27.11 15.59
N LEU A 502 21.58 26.70 16.46
CA LEU A 502 21.88 25.31 16.75
C LEU A 502 21.39 25.00 18.16
N LEU A 503 20.65 23.90 18.31
CA LEU A 503 20.13 23.41 19.59
C LEU A 503 20.84 22.11 19.97
N ALA A 504 21.24 22.01 21.24
CA ALA A 504 21.69 20.78 21.82
C ALA A 504 21.09 20.55 23.22
N VAL A 505 20.38 19.47 23.36
CA VAL A 505 19.77 19.02 24.63
C VAL A 505 20.10 17.55 24.83
N ARG A 506 20.61 17.21 26.02
CA ARG A 506 20.81 15.83 26.43
C ARG A 506 20.34 15.59 27.85
N TYR A 507 19.49 14.60 27.99
CA TYR A 507 19.10 14.07 29.28
C TYR A 507 19.94 12.81 29.61
N ASN A 508 20.76 12.89 30.64
CA ASN A 508 21.40 11.71 31.20
C ASN A 508 21.46 11.88 32.70
N GLY A 509 20.65 11.14 33.39
CA GLY A 509 20.33 11.20 34.84
C GLY A 509 21.40 11.45 35.86
N SER A 510 22.63 11.77 35.50
CA SER A 510 23.70 11.90 36.51
C SER A 510 24.90 12.81 36.19
N ARG A 511 25.10 13.39 34.97
CA ARG A 511 26.39 14.08 34.75
C ARG A 511 26.38 15.21 33.73
N ASP A 512 26.60 16.40 34.21
CA ASP A 512 26.73 17.67 33.54
C ASP A 512 28.12 17.99 32.93
N ALA A 513 28.88 16.99 32.52
CA ALA A 513 30.24 17.24 32.08
C ALA A 513 30.42 17.34 30.57
N ARG A 514 29.33 17.28 29.81
CA ARG A 514 29.39 17.35 28.34
C ARG A 514 29.40 18.81 27.88
N ILE A 515 30.26 19.11 26.92
CA ILE A 515 30.31 20.41 26.26
C ILE A 515 30.35 20.16 24.76
N SER A 516 29.34 20.67 24.05
CA SER A 516 29.30 20.69 22.59
C SER A 516 29.84 22.03 22.10
N ALA A 517 30.84 22.01 21.23
CA ALA A 517 31.38 23.21 20.59
C ALA A 517 31.00 23.23 19.12
N TYR A 518 30.64 24.40 18.63
CA TYR A 518 30.21 24.63 17.26
C TYR A 518 31.10 25.67 16.59
N LYS A 519 31.40 25.43 15.31
CA LYS A 519 32.06 26.35 14.43
C LYS A 519 31.29 26.42 13.12
N VAL A 520 31.01 27.61 12.65
CA VAL A 520 30.35 27.84 11.38
C VAL A 520 31.34 28.42 10.39
N ILE A 521 31.42 27.84 9.21
CA ILE A 521 32.38 28.21 8.17
C ILE A 521 31.58 28.50 6.90
N GLY A 522 31.58 29.77 6.52
CA GLY A 522 31.09 30.27 5.25
C GLY A 522 32.22 30.99 4.52
N ARG A 523 31.99 32.23 4.06
CA ARG A 523 33.04 33.09 3.49
C ARG A 523 34.17 33.36 4.49
N ALA A 524 33.84 33.36 5.77
CA ALA A 524 34.80 33.45 6.88
C ALA A 524 34.45 32.39 7.94
N GLU A 525 35.45 32.01 8.74
CA GLU A 525 35.25 31.16 9.91
C GLU A 525 34.68 31.97 11.07
N SER A 526 33.70 31.42 11.76
CA SER A 526 33.14 32.04 12.96
C SER A 526 33.98 31.76 14.22
N GLU A 527 33.75 32.52 15.27
CA GLU A 527 34.16 32.13 16.61
C GLU A 527 33.48 30.83 17.06
N VAL A 528 34.19 30.04 17.86
CA VAL A 528 33.62 28.81 18.45
C VAL A 528 32.64 29.19 19.56
N LYS A 529 31.40 28.71 19.46
CA LYS A 529 30.40 28.82 20.52
C LYS A 529 30.17 27.46 21.18
N GLN A 530 29.82 27.46 22.45
CA GLN A 530 29.64 26.24 23.22
C GLN A 530 28.27 26.16 23.87
N ILE A 531 27.72 24.94 23.92
CA ILE A 531 26.52 24.59 24.68
C ILE A 531 26.88 23.51 25.68
N LYS A 532 26.32 23.59 26.89
CA LYS A 532 26.31 22.52 27.86
C LYS A 532 24.97 21.78 27.81
N PRO A 533 24.86 20.70 27.00
CA PRO A 533 23.58 20.08 26.69
C PRO A 533 22.97 19.29 27.85
N GLY A 534 23.71 19.08 28.93
CA GLY A 534 23.27 18.32 30.08
C GLY A 534 22.19 19.05 30.91
N LEU A 535 21.02 18.47 31.04
CA LEU A 535 19.97 18.95 31.94
C LEU A 535 20.36 18.67 33.39
N LYS A 536 20.39 19.70 34.24
CA LYS A 536 20.61 19.54 35.69
C LYS A 536 19.38 18.93 36.36
N ILE A 537 19.55 17.75 36.94
CA ILE A 537 18.55 17.13 37.79
C ILE A 537 18.74 17.62 39.22
N ALA A 538 17.72 18.23 39.82
CA ALA A 538 17.67 18.39 41.26
C ALA A 538 17.49 17.02 41.90
N SER A 539 18.40 16.62 42.78
CA SER A 539 18.35 15.36 43.53
C SER A 539 17.14 15.37 44.47
N SER A 540 16.01 14.86 44.02
CA SER A 540 14.92 14.46 44.92
C SER A 540 14.72 12.96 44.80
N GLY A 541 14.90 12.27 45.89
CA GLY A 541 14.84 10.81 46.00
C GLY A 541 13.48 10.16 45.84
N SER A 542 12.65 10.70 44.95
CA SER A 542 11.30 10.17 44.71
C SER A 542 11.01 10.07 43.23
N GLY A 543 11.72 9.34 42.44
CA GLY A 543 11.28 8.86 41.10
C GLY A 543 10.52 9.80 40.15
N VAL A 544 10.33 11.05 40.52
CA VAL A 544 9.68 12.09 39.76
C VAL A 544 10.79 12.87 39.03
N TYR A 545 10.77 12.83 37.72
CA TYR A 545 11.70 13.56 36.87
C TYR A 545 11.69 15.05 37.23
N PRO A 546 12.86 15.70 37.27
CA PRO A 546 12.95 17.09 37.67
C PRO A 546 12.18 17.95 36.68
N SER A 547 11.45 18.94 37.22
CA SER A 547 10.88 19.98 36.41
C SER A 547 11.99 20.70 35.64
N PHE A 548 11.86 20.84 34.36
CA PHE A 548 12.69 21.67 33.48
C PHE A 548 12.72 23.16 33.92
N ASP A 549 12.01 23.50 34.97
CA ASP A 549 11.67 24.88 35.40
C ASP A 549 12.85 25.68 35.96
N ARG A 550 14.09 25.16 35.96
CA ARG A 550 15.20 25.81 36.66
C ARG A 550 16.43 26.18 35.83
N VAL A 551 16.46 25.85 34.53
CA VAL A 551 17.52 26.28 33.62
C VAL A 551 16.90 27.13 32.51
N PRO A 552 17.39 28.34 32.25
CA PRO A 552 16.95 29.11 31.09
C PRO A 552 17.22 28.26 29.84
N PHE A 553 16.19 27.93 29.09
CA PHE A 553 16.32 27.13 27.85
C PHE A 553 17.21 27.82 26.81
N GLU A 554 17.40 29.13 26.94
CA GLU A 554 18.30 29.94 26.14
C GLU A 554 19.77 29.45 26.18
N GLU A 555 20.17 28.73 27.24
CA GLU A 555 21.51 28.14 27.35
C GLU A 555 21.69 26.90 26.47
N TYR A 556 20.62 26.33 25.92
CA TYR A 556 20.67 25.13 25.06
C TYR A 556 20.75 25.46 23.56
N ALA A 557 20.75 26.71 23.19
CA ALA A 557 20.89 27.14 21.82
C ALA A 557 21.99 28.20 21.66
N VAL A 558 22.67 28.17 20.52
CA VAL A 558 23.59 29.20 20.09
C VAL A 558 23.18 29.70 18.71
N THR A 559 23.21 31.01 18.49
CA THR A 559 22.91 31.63 17.19
C THR A 559 24.15 32.30 16.64
N TYR A 560 24.45 32.02 15.39
CA TYR A 560 25.40 32.72 14.56
C TYR A 560 24.62 33.64 13.64
N THR A 561 24.84 34.94 13.74
CA THR A 561 24.10 35.96 12.99
C THR A 561 24.88 36.42 11.78
N SER A 562 24.16 36.75 10.71
CA SER A 562 24.72 37.34 9.48
C SER A 562 25.88 36.57 8.87
N VAL A 563 25.80 35.21 8.92
CA VAL A 563 26.79 34.33 8.27
C VAL A 563 26.66 34.49 6.76
N GLU A 564 27.76 34.82 6.08
CA GLU A 564 27.82 34.85 4.62
C GLU A 564 28.25 33.50 4.08
N PRO A 565 27.49 32.89 3.16
CA PRO A 565 27.93 31.67 2.45
C PRO A 565 29.24 31.90 1.70
N ASP A 566 29.98 30.87 1.42
CA ASP A 566 31.12 30.94 0.51
C ASP A 566 30.70 31.28 -0.94
N ALA A 567 31.65 31.32 -1.88
CA ALA A 567 31.37 31.63 -3.27
C ALA A 567 30.45 30.62 -3.96
N ASP A 568 30.44 29.37 -3.49
CA ASP A 568 29.63 28.28 -4.01
C ASP A 568 28.23 28.20 -3.35
N GLY A 569 27.92 29.17 -2.45
CA GLY A 569 26.66 29.21 -1.73
C GLY A 569 26.58 28.16 -0.63
N THR A 570 27.70 27.83 0.01
CA THR A 570 27.73 26.82 1.08
C THR A 570 28.08 27.42 2.45
N ILE A 571 27.57 26.79 3.49
CA ILE A 571 27.96 27.00 4.88
C ILE A 571 28.19 25.63 5.51
N THR A 572 29.39 25.41 6.10
CA THR A 572 29.70 24.20 6.86
C THR A 572 29.50 24.45 8.35
N VAL A 573 28.89 23.50 9.02
CA VAL A 573 28.76 23.48 10.50
C VAL A 573 29.60 22.32 11.02
N GLU A 574 30.53 22.64 11.94
CA GLU A 574 31.32 21.67 12.68
C GLU A 574 30.79 21.55 14.09
N VAL A 575 30.68 20.30 14.56
CA VAL A 575 30.26 19.93 15.94
C VAL A 575 31.36 19.13 16.58
N THR A 576 31.90 19.61 17.69
CA THR A 576 33.00 18.98 18.43
C THR A 576 32.57 18.69 19.87
N GLY A 577 32.89 17.54 20.37
CA GLY A 577 32.79 17.20 21.80
C GLY A 577 34.06 17.64 22.53
N ILE A 578 33.94 18.55 23.49
CA ILE A 578 35.07 19.00 24.32
C ILE A 578 35.39 17.93 25.35
N ASP A 579 36.65 17.54 25.46
CA ASP A 579 37.11 16.62 26.49
C ASP A 579 37.19 17.31 27.84
N THR A 580 36.29 16.93 28.72
CA THR A 580 36.22 17.43 30.10
C THR A 580 36.92 16.52 31.09
N GLY A 581 37.59 15.45 30.63
CA GLY A 581 38.13 14.36 31.48
C GLY A 581 37.06 13.43 32.04
N VAL A 582 35.78 13.74 31.81
CA VAL A 582 34.62 12.93 32.23
C VAL A 582 33.86 12.41 30.99
N ALA A 583 33.78 13.21 29.97
CA ALA A 583 33.17 12.87 28.67
C ALA A 583 33.82 13.71 27.55
N ALA A 584 33.85 13.14 26.34
CA ALA A 584 34.22 13.80 25.11
C ALA A 584 33.09 13.56 24.12
N GLU A 585 32.00 14.30 24.24
CA GLU A 585 30.80 14.12 23.41
C GLU A 585 30.23 15.48 22.99
N GLY A 586 29.92 15.62 21.71
CA GLY A 586 29.23 16.79 21.14
C GLY A 586 27.88 16.40 20.52
N HIS A 587 26.89 17.24 20.68
CA HIS A 587 25.49 16.97 20.33
C HIS A 587 24.93 18.05 19.42
N LEU A 588 24.01 17.67 18.51
CA LEU A 588 23.20 18.57 17.70
C LEU A 588 21.81 17.94 17.51
N ASN A 589 20.78 18.54 18.10
CA ASN A 589 19.41 18.05 18.01
C ASN A 589 18.62 18.74 16.91
N ALA A 590 18.80 20.06 16.76
CA ALA A 590 18.10 20.83 15.74
C ALA A 590 18.96 21.97 15.16
N LEU A 591 18.65 22.35 13.94
CA LEU A 591 19.23 23.50 13.24
C LEU A 591 18.10 24.33 12.62
N VAL A 592 18.15 25.63 12.83
CA VAL A 592 17.26 26.60 12.17
C VAL A 592 18.08 27.54 11.31
N ILE A 593 17.68 27.70 10.05
CA ILE A 593 18.32 28.55 9.05
C ILE A 593 17.36 29.67 8.70
N VAL A 594 17.72 30.91 9.03
CA VAL A 594 16.90 32.11 8.77
C VAL A 594 17.65 33.05 7.83
N PRO A 595 17.12 33.39 6.66
CA PRO A 595 17.71 34.46 5.85
C PRO A 595 17.70 35.77 6.64
N SER A 596 18.88 36.39 6.86
CA SER A 596 18.99 37.68 7.53
C SER A 596 18.44 38.78 6.63
N ARG A 597 17.71 39.73 7.17
CA ARG A 597 17.15 40.87 6.45
C ARG A 597 18.17 41.96 6.21
#